data_e9949a4171e175f5e5e985db7157181b
#
_entry.id   e9949a4171e175f5e5e985db7157181b
#
_cell.length_a   1.000
_cell.length_b   1.000
_cell.length_c   1.000
_cell.angle_alpha   90.00
_cell.angle_beta   90.00
_cell.angle_gamma   90.00
#
_symmetry.space_group_name_H-M   'P 1'
#
loop_
_entity.id
_entity.type
_entity.pdbx_description
1 polymer ?
#
loop_
_entity_poly.entity_id
_entity_poly.type
_entity_poly.pdbx_seq_one_letter_code
_entity_poly.pdbx_strand_id
1 'polypeptide(L)'
;MTINYEEKLVPVLLVTGYLGSGKTTLLNRILTNKKGIKFAVIVNDIGEVNIDADLIQKGGIVGGADDSLVALQNGCICCTLKMDLVSQLCDLCRIDKFDYIVIEASGICEPGPIAQTIVSVPQIGPRQRIYPKLDCVVTVVDALRMQSEFACGDALQRPDIDDEDLERLVIEQIEFCNVVLLNKASEVKPEELARVKQIVRTLNPGVEILECDYGDVDLDKLVNTGRFDFEKVATSAAWISEIEGHHDDDDDDDDDDHDHDEHEHHHHHHDHEGGEVEEYNIGTYVYNVRPAMDLNKFDYAVARLWPNNIIRAKGLCYFTTDIDKCYLFEQAGVQKTLREAGLWYAAMPKDRLAEMLLQDAALQRDWDPAYGDRMQKIVFIGQNLDKDLIKQVMDSCLAE
;
A
#
# COMPACT_ATOMS: atom_id res chain seq x y z
N MET A 1 -6.96 37.70 20.80
CA MET A 1 -5.83 37.43 19.91
C MET A 1 -5.67 35.92 19.80
N THR A 2 -6.26 35.30 18.79
CA THR A 2 -6.07 33.88 18.49
C THR A 2 -4.74 33.80 17.76
N ILE A 3 -3.69 33.35 18.45
CA ILE A 3 -2.40 33.06 17.80
C ILE A 3 -2.62 31.79 17.02
N ASN A 4 -2.77 31.90 15.71
CA ASN A 4 -2.70 30.77 14.79
C ASN A 4 -1.24 30.28 14.79
N TYR A 5 -0.93 29.27 15.59
CA TYR A 5 0.33 28.55 15.45
C TYR A 5 0.19 27.60 14.29
N GLU A 6 0.95 27.77 13.22
CA GLU A 6 1.12 26.75 12.20
C GLU A 6 1.67 25.49 12.88
N GLU A 7 0.96 24.37 12.74
CA GLU A 7 1.41 23.08 13.23
C GLU A 7 2.61 22.64 12.38
N LYS A 8 3.74 22.35 13.03
CA LYS A 8 4.92 21.79 12.37
C LYS A 8 4.74 20.28 12.26
N LEU A 9 4.99 19.74 11.07
CA LEU A 9 4.96 18.30 10.81
C LEU A 9 6.40 17.79 10.66
N VAL A 10 6.71 16.67 11.33
CA VAL A 10 7.97 15.94 11.16
C VAL A 10 7.67 14.70 10.30
N PRO A 11 8.26 14.60 9.11
CA PRO A 11 8.01 13.46 8.23
C PRO A 11 8.58 12.17 8.82
N VAL A 12 7.89 11.05 8.53
CA VAL A 12 8.20 9.71 9.03
C VAL A 12 8.35 8.75 7.87
N LEU A 13 9.47 8.02 7.81
CA LEU A 13 9.67 6.86 6.95
C LEU A 13 9.38 5.59 7.75
N LEU A 14 8.48 4.75 7.26
CA LEU A 14 8.27 3.41 7.78
C LEU A 14 9.02 2.41 6.88
N VAL A 15 10.01 1.72 7.44
CA VAL A 15 10.78 0.67 6.77
C VAL A 15 10.24 -0.68 7.21
N THR A 16 9.76 -1.47 6.26
CA THR A 16 9.24 -2.83 6.45
C THR A 16 9.99 -3.82 5.58
N GLY A 17 9.63 -5.06 5.65
CA GLY A 17 10.23 -6.14 4.87
C GLY A 17 10.58 -7.33 5.74
N TYR A 18 10.59 -8.51 5.16
CA TYR A 18 10.80 -9.76 5.87
C TYR A 18 12.19 -9.86 6.53
N LEU A 19 12.34 -10.80 7.45
CA LEU A 19 13.60 -11.04 8.18
C LEU A 19 14.79 -11.26 7.23
N GLY A 20 15.91 -10.58 7.47
CA GLY A 20 17.13 -10.70 6.65
C GLY A 20 17.07 -9.99 5.29
N SER A 21 16.01 -9.28 4.95
CA SER A 21 15.88 -8.56 3.67
C SER A 21 16.88 -7.40 3.52
N GLY A 22 17.44 -6.89 4.61
CA GLY A 22 18.43 -5.79 4.61
C GLY A 22 17.89 -4.47 5.16
N LYS A 23 16.79 -4.47 5.95
CA LYS A 23 16.23 -3.27 6.58
C LYS A 23 17.26 -2.49 7.38
N THR A 24 17.96 -3.17 8.30
CA THR A 24 19.01 -2.57 9.14
C THR A 24 20.17 -2.05 8.29
N THR A 25 20.50 -2.71 7.17
CA THR A 25 21.50 -2.22 6.22
C THR A 25 21.07 -0.91 5.56
N LEU A 26 19.82 -0.84 5.11
CA LEU A 26 19.23 0.39 4.58
C LEU A 26 19.23 1.50 5.63
N LEU A 27 18.83 1.18 6.86
CA LEU A 27 18.81 2.13 7.96
C LEU A 27 20.20 2.73 8.22
N ASN A 28 21.24 1.90 8.27
CA ASN A 28 22.62 2.35 8.40
C ASN A 28 23.05 3.27 7.24
N ARG A 29 22.61 3.00 6.02
CA ARG A 29 22.83 3.89 4.87
C ARG A 29 22.14 5.24 5.02
N ILE A 30 20.88 5.26 5.44
CA ILE A 30 20.13 6.48 5.73
C ILE A 30 20.87 7.32 6.78
N LEU A 31 21.32 6.70 7.85
CA LEU A 31 22.00 7.38 8.96
C LEU A 31 23.40 7.93 8.59
N THR A 32 24.09 7.28 7.67
CA THR A 32 25.38 7.75 7.15
C THR A 32 25.25 8.81 6.04
N ASN A 33 24.06 9.36 5.85
CA ASN A 33 23.82 10.33 4.79
C ASN A 33 24.74 11.56 4.89
N LYS A 34 25.10 12.09 3.73
CA LYS A 34 25.94 13.30 3.61
C LYS A 34 25.12 14.58 3.37
N LYS A 35 23.78 14.48 3.45
CA LYS A 35 22.87 15.61 3.15
C LYS A 35 22.59 16.50 4.37
N GLY A 36 23.11 16.13 5.54
CA GLY A 36 22.96 16.90 6.78
C GLY A 36 21.56 16.81 7.43
N ILE A 37 20.72 15.86 6.97
CA ILE A 37 19.40 15.60 7.57
C ILE A 37 19.61 14.91 8.93
N LYS A 38 18.98 15.44 9.96
CA LYS A 38 19.04 14.89 11.33
C LYS A 38 17.91 13.89 11.51
N PHE A 39 18.25 12.61 11.57
CA PHE A 39 17.30 11.53 11.74
C PHE A 39 17.13 11.14 13.20
N ALA A 40 15.88 10.94 13.65
CA ALA A 40 15.56 10.11 14.81
C ALA A 40 15.19 8.71 14.32
N VAL A 41 15.57 7.67 15.06
CA VAL A 41 15.30 6.28 14.68
C VAL A 41 14.57 5.55 15.79
N ILE A 42 13.50 4.87 15.44
CA ILE A 42 12.81 3.89 16.27
C ILE A 42 13.06 2.52 15.64
N VAL A 43 13.73 1.63 16.37
CA VAL A 43 13.95 0.25 15.95
C VAL A 43 13.05 -0.66 16.77
N ASN A 44 12.28 -1.49 16.08
CA ASN A 44 11.37 -2.42 16.70
C ASN A 44 11.83 -3.85 16.43
N ASP A 45 12.45 -4.47 17.41
CA ASP A 45 12.82 -5.88 17.36
C ASP A 45 12.04 -6.69 18.40
N ILE A 46 11.65 -7.91 17.99
CA ILE A 46 10.99 -8.88 18.87
C ILE A 46 12.07 -9.70 19.56
N GLY A 47 12.51 -9.29 20.73
CA GLY A 47 13.47 -10.05 21.49
C GLY A 47 14.00 -9.35 22.75
N GLU A 48 14.51 -10.14 23.71
CA GLU A 48 15.17 -9.63 24.92
C GLU A 48 16.50 -8.93 24.62
N VAL A 49 17.05 -9.12 23.41
CA VAL A 49 18.29 -8.51 22.94
C VAL A 49 18.00 -7.83 21.58
N ASN A 50 18.05 -6.51 21.57
CA ASN A 50 17.87 -5.73 20.35
C ASN A 50 19.18 -5.79 19.52
N ILE A 51 19.31 -6.86 18.73
CA ILE A 51 20.50 -7.11 17.91
C ILE A 51 20.72 -5.99 16.90
N ASP A 52 19.62 -5.45 16.35
CA ASP A 52 19.69 -4.40 15.33
C ASP A 52 20.11 -3.05 15.92
N ALA A 53 19.63 -2.68 17.12
CA ALA A 53 20.11 -1.49 17.82
C ALA A 53 21.60 -1.60 18.20
N ASP A 54 22.04 -2.80 18.63
CA ASP A 54 23.45 -3.08 18.92
C ASP A 54 24.32 -3.01 17.65
N LEU A 55 23.83 -3.45 16.50
CA LEU A 55 24.52 -3.35 15.21
C LEU A 55 24.65 -1.89 14.76
N ILE A 56 23.61 -1.08 14.96
CA ILE A 56 23.62 0.36 14.67
C ILE A 56 24.64 1.05 15.59
N GLN A 57 24.66 0.72 16.88
CA GLN A 57 25.64 1.27 17.83
C GLN A 57 27.08 0.85 17.53
N LYS A 58 27.30 -0.44 17.20
CA LYS A 58 28.63 -0.99 16.88
C LYS A 58 29.14 -0.56 15.51
N GLY A 59 28.27 -0.16 14.59
CA GLY A 59 28.63 0.42 13.30
C GLY A 59 29.32 1.77 13.39
N GLY A 60 29.54 2.31 14.60
CA GLY A 60 30.28 3.55 14.84
C GLY A 60 29.48 4.83 14.55
N ILE A 61 28.17 4.70 14.33
CA ILE A 61 27.28 5.82 14.00
C ILE A 61 26.82 6.54 15.28
N VAL A 62 26.87 5.86 16.43
CA VAL A 62 26.54 6.39 17.76
C VAL A 62 27.83 6.61 18.55
N GLY A 63 28.53 7.69 18.30
CA GLY A 63 29.78 7.95 19.05
C GLY A 63 30.55 9.20 18.63
N GLY A 64 30.08 9.90 17.62
CA GLY A 64 30.55 11.26 17.31
C GLY A 64 29.83 12.28 18.16
N ALA A 65 30.48 13.38 18.52
CA ALA A 65 29.96 14.49 19.33
C ALA A 65 28.76 15.25 18.70
N ASP A 66 28.03 14.62 17.79
CA ASP A 66 26.88 15.18 17.11
C ASP A 66 25.60 14.51 17.64
N ASP A 67 24.78 15.29 18.33
CA ASP A 67 23.50 15.00 18.98
C ASP A 67 22.38 14.51 17.99
N SER A 68 22.73 13.87 16.88
CA SER A 68 21.85 13.64 15.74
C SER A 68 21.13 12.28 15.74
N LEU A 69 21.41 11.41 16.72
CA LEU A 69 20.79 10.08 16.78
C LEU A 69 20.25 9.79 18.19
N VAL A 70 18.95 9.53 18.27
CA VAL A 70 18.32 8.91 19.45
C VAL A 70 17.72 7.58 19.00
N ALA A 71 18.38 6.49 19.35
CA ALA A 71 17.83 5.16 19.22
C ALA A 71 16.98 4.86 20.46
N LEU A 72 15.68 4.73 20.30
CA LEU A 72 14.77 4.31 21.36
C LEU A 72 14.60 2.79 21.28
N GLN A 73 14.97 2.11 22.34
CA GLN A 73 14.87 0.66 22.46
C GLN A 73 13.62 0.33 23.27
N ASN A 74 12.57 -0.17 22.65
CA ASN A 74 11.46 -0.78 23.36
C ASN A 74 10.90 -1.97 22.54
N GLY A 75 10.46 -3.01 23.24
CA GLY A 75 10.01 -4.27 22.64
C GLY A 75 8.82 -4.16 21.70
N CYS A 76 8.42 -5.28 21.18
CA CYS A 76 7.46 -5.57 20.11
C CYS A 76 6.28 -4.59 19.92
N ILE A 77 6.16 -3.95 18.74
CA ILE A 77 5.04 -3.04 18.36
C ILE A 77 3.72 -3.81 18.06
N CYS A 78 3.74 -5.14 17.99
CA CYS A 78 2.64 -5.89 17.37
C CYS A 78 1.27 -5.88 18.08
N CYS A 79 1.14 -5.88 19.39
CA CYS A 79 -0.18 -5.99 20.00
C CYS A 79 -0.47 -5.15 21.26
N THR A 80 0.55 -4.81 22.05
CA THR A 80 0.35 -4.10 23.35
C THR A 80 0.77 -2.63 23.30
N LEU A 81 1.38 -2.17 22.24
CA LEU A 81 2.29 -1.00 22.22
C LEU A 81 1.85 0.16 21.31
N LYS A 82 0.59 0.17 20.84
CA LYS A 82 0.08 1.34 20.08
C LYS A 82 0.32 2.65 20.84
N MET A 83 0.06 2.66 22.15
CA MET A 83 0.26 3.83 22.99
C MET A 83 1.73 4.13 23.27
N ASP A 84 2.60 3.12 23.29
CA ASP A 84 4.03 3.32 23.47
C ASP A 84 4.66 3.96 22.21
N LEU A 85 4.29 3.50 21.01
CA LEU A 85 4.72 4.13 19.75
C LEU A 85 4.22 5.59 19.67
N VAL A 86 2.96 5.84 20.04
CA VAL A 86 2.41 7.20 20.11
C VAL A 86 3.23 8.07 21.07
N SER A 87 3.54 7.56 22.28
CA SER A 87 4.34 8.30 23.27
C SER A 87 5.73 8.60 22.73
N GLN A 88 6.43 7.63 22.17
CA GLN A 88 7.77 7.79 21.59
C GLN A 88 7.78 8.82 20.46
N LEU A 89 6.83 8.75 19.53
CA LEU A 89 6.71 9.74 18.46
C LEU A 89 6.47 11.14 18.97
N CYS A 90 5.59 11.28 19.99
CA CYS A 90 5.33 12.56 20.64
C CYS A 90 6.57 13.11 21.35
N ASP A 91 7.33 12.26 22.02
CA ASP A 91 8.55 12.67 22.74
C ASP A 91 9.64 13.12 21.76
N LEU A 92 9.83 12.40 20.64
CA LEU A 92 10.76 12.80 19.58
C LEU A 92 10.36 14.15 18.95
N CYS A 93 9.06 14.34 18.66
CA CYS A 93 8.57 15.62 18.16
C CYS A 93 8.78 16.76 19.14
N ARG A 94 8.63 16.53 20.47
CA ARG A 94 8.87 17.57 21.51
C ARG A 94 10.32 18.00 21.62
N ILE A 95 11.27 17.12 21.31
CA ILE A 95 12.71 17.44 21.32
C ILE A 95 13.03 18.53 20.29
N ASP A 96 12.27 18.61 19.18
CA ASP A 96 12.40 19.59 18.08
C ASP A 96 13.85 19.75 17.56
N LYS A 97 14.58 18.64 17.50
CA LYS A 97 15.97 18.60 17.01
C LYS A 97 16.11 17.82 15.70
N PHE A 98 15.09 17.03 15.35
CA PHE A 98 15.12 16.13 14.23
C PHE A 98 14.34 16.68 13.05
N ASP A 99 14.88 16.48 11.85
CA ASP A 99 14.25 16.88 10.60
C ASP A 99 13.35 15.76 10.07
N TYR A 100 13.63 14.50 10.48
CA TYR A 100 12.99 13.31 9.95
C TYR A 100 13.02 12.17 10.97
N ILE A 101 11.98 11.33 11.00
CA ILE A 101 11.92 10.13 11.84
C ILE A 101 11.93 8.90 10.93
N VAL A 102 12.72 7.88 11.27
CA VAL A 102 12.71 6.58 10.61
C VAL A 102 12.26 5.53 11.61
N ILE A 103 11.29 4.71 11.22
CA ILE A 103 10.81 3.57 12.01
C ILE A 103 11.16 2.30 11.26
N GLU A 104 11.94 1.42 11.86
CA GLU A 104 12.16 0.07 11.39
C GLU A 104 11.16 -0.87 12.05
N ALA A 105 10.25 -1.44 11.25
CA ALA A 105 9.32 -2.46 11.72
C ALA A 105 10.00 -3.83 11.82
N SER A 106 9.54 -4.66 12.74
CA SER A 106 9.96 -6.07 12.80
C SER A 106 9.67 -6.77 11.47
N GLY A 107 10.55 -7.72 11.10
CA GLY A 107 10.39 -8.49 9.87
C GLY A 107 9.15 -9.36 9.77
N ILE A 108 8.42 -9.53 10.88
CA ILE A 108 7.17 -10.29 10.96
C ILE A 108 5.96 -9.41 11.26
N CYS A 109 6.09 -8.08 11.15
CA CYS A 109 4.99 -7.16 11.38
C CYS A 109 4.26 -6.79 10.08
N GLU A 110 2.94 -6.67 10.19
CA GLU A 110 2.09 -6.04 9.18
C GLU A 110 2.29 -4.52 9.22
N PRO A 111 2.50 -3.86 8.08
CA PRO A 111 2.73 -2.42 8.05
C PRO A 111 1.49 -1.57 8.35
N GLY A 112 0.30 -2.08 8.02
CA GLY A 112 -0.97 -1.35 8.15
C GLY A 112 -1.24 -0.81 9.56
N PRO A 113 -1.24 -1.64 10.61
CA PRO A 113 -1.47 -1.22 11.99
C PRO A 113 -0.46 -0.15 12.49
N ILE A 114 0.80 -0.25 12.07
CA ILE A 114 1.85 0.73 12.41
C ILE A 114 1.56 2.06 11.73
N ALA A 115 1.28 2.04 10.44
CA ALA A 115 0.94 3.24 9.66
C ALA A 115 -0.31 3.93 10.23
N GLN A 116 -1.37 3.18 10.54
CA GLN A 116 -2.57 3.69 11.17
C GLN A 116 -2.28 4.36 12.52
N THR A 117 -1.38 3.77 13.31
CA THR A 117 -0.96 4.35 14.58
C THR A 117 -0.28 5.70 14.38
N ILE A 118 0.68 5.80 13.43
CA ILE A 118 1.38 7.05 13.12
C ILE A 118 0.40 8.14 12.68
N VAL A 119 -0.52 7.81 11.76
CA VAL A 119 -1.53 8.75 11.23
C VAL A 119 -2.50 9.22 12.33
N SER A 120 -2.80 8.38 13.31
CA SER A 120 -3.72 8.71 14.41
C SER A 120 -3.10 9.54 15.54
N VAL A 121 -1.78 9.74 15.57
CA VAL A 121 -1.10 10.51 16.63
C VAL A 121 -1.71 11.89 16.88
N PRO A 122 -2.05 12.71 15.87
CA PRO A 122 -2.66 14.02 16.11
C PRO A 122 -4.01 13.97 16.83
N GLN A 123 -4.77 12.85 16.68
CA GLN A 123 -6.09 12.68 17.30
C GLN A 123 -6.02 12.08 18.71
N ILE A 124 -5.14 11.08 18.90
CA ILE A 124 -5.09 10.29 20.14
C ILE A 124 -3.93 10.68 21.07
N GLY A 125 -2.91 11.33 20.53
CA GLY A 125 -1.75 11.81 21.28
C GLY A 125 -2.05 13.06 22.10
N PRO A 126 -1.13 13.46 22.99
CA PRO A 126 -1.25 14.71 23.72
C PRO A 126 -1.15 15.91 22.78
N ARG A 127 -1.89 16.98 23.08
CA ARG A 127 -1.79 18.23 22.31
C ARG A 127 -0.38 18.81 22.35
N GLN A 128 0.20 19.01 21.17
CA GLN A 128 1.55 19.57 21.00
C GLN A 128 1.60 20.43 19.72
N ARG A 129 2.73 21.09 19.48
CA ARG A 129 2.91 21.99 18.33
C ARG A 129 3.51 21.27 17.11
N ILE A 130 4.11 20.11 17.34
CA ILE A 130 4.84 19.34 16.33
C ILE A 130 4.29 17.92 16.34
N TYR A 131 3.86 17.44 15.17
CA TYR A 131 3.29 16.12 15.01
C TYR A 131 4.05 15.30 13.96
N PRO A 132 4.12 13.96 14.09
CA PRO A 132 4.63 13.12 13.04
C PRO A 132 3.64 13.08 11.87
N LYS A 133 4.17 13.01 10.65
CA LYS A 133 3.41 12.78 9.41
C LYS A 133 4.06 11.67 8.63
N LEU A 134 3.34 10.58 8.38
CA LEU A 134 3.85 9.50 7.54
C LEU A 134 4.08 10.02 6.12
N ASP A 135 5.33 9.93 5.65
CA ASP A 135 5.79 10.44 4.37
C ASP A 135 5.87 9.34 3.31
N CYS A 136 6.41 8.17 3.72
CA CYS A 136 6.61 7.04 2.82
C CYS A 136 6.64 5.72 3.62
N VAL A 137 6.14 4.65 3.01
CA VAL A 137 6.34 3.27 3.46
C VAL A 137 7.22 2.56 2.44
N VAL A 138 8.35 2.03 2.92
CA VAL A 138 9.33 1.32 2.09
C VAL A 138 9.39 -0.13 2.53
N THR A 139 9.16 -1.05 1.60
CA THR A 139 9.33 -2.48 1.85
C THR A 139 10.64 -2.96 1.22
N VAL A 140 11.54 -3.49 2.04
CA VAL A 140 12.78 -4.10 1.56
C VAL A 140 12.53 -5.58 1.26
N VAL A 141 12.69 -5.95 0.00
CA VAL A 141 12.51 -7.32 -0.50
C VAL A 141 13.87 -7.88 -0.91
N ASP A 142 14.21 -9.05 -0.39
CA ASP A 142 15.41 -9.79 -0.76
C ASP A 142 15.15 -10.54 -2.08
N ALA A 143 15.70 -10.04 -3.18
CA ALA A 143 15.50 -10.62 -4.50
C ALA A 143 16.01 -12.07 -4.61
N LEU A 144 17.15 -12.38 -3.96
CA LEU A 144 17.71 -13.73 -3.93
C LEU A 144 16.81 -14.70 -3.17
N ARG A 145 16.20 -14.23 -2.09
CA ARG A 145 15.27 -15.03 -1.30
C ARG A 145 13.94 -15.23 -2.04
N MET A 146 13.46 -14.19 -2.75
CA MET A 146 12.31 -14.32 -3.64
C MET A 146 12.54 -15.40 -4.69
N GLN A 147 13.75 -15.49 -5.25
CA GLN A 147 14.13 -16.54 -6.18
C GLN A 147 14.11 -17.93 -5.53
N SER A 148 14.75 -18.09 -4.37
CA SER A 148 15.04 -19.41 -3.77
C SER A 148 13.88 -19.97 -2.94
N GLU A 149 13.22 -19.15 -2.13
CA GLU A 149 12.18 -19.57 -1.19
C GLU A 149 10.77 -19.41 -1.77
N PHE A 150 10.56 -18.37 -2.60
CA PHE A 150 9.24 -18.03 -3.14
C PHE A 150 9.11 -18.27 -4.64
N ALA A 151 10.00 -19.07 -5.24
CA ALA A 151 10.01 -19.42 -6.66
C ALA A 151 9.86 -18.20 -7.60
N CYS A 152 10.70 -17.18 -7.40
CA CYS A 152 10.63 -15.86 -8.05
C CYS A 152 9.32 -15.10 -7.79
N GLY A 153 8.60 -15.44 -6.71
CA GLY A 153 7.33 -14.88 -6.33
C GLY A 153 6.11 -15.71 -6.74
N ASP A 154 6.26 -16.81 -7.47
CA ASP A 154 5.15 -17.69 -7.83
C ASP A 154 4.45 -18.27 -6.60
N ALA A 155 5.19 -18.49 -5.51
CA ALA A 155 4.63 -18.95 -4.25
C ALA A 155 3.63 -17.92 -3.65
N LEU A 156 3.81 -16.63 -3.92
CA LEU A 156 2.91 -15.56 -3.48
C LEU A 156 1.57 -15.54 -4.26
N GLN A 157 1.49 -16.30 -5.33
CA GLN A 157 0.31 -16.38 -6.20
C GLN A 157 -0.49 -17.66 -5.99
N ARG A 158 -0.13 -18.48 -5.01
CA ARG A 158 -0.87 -19.70 -4.71
C ARG A 158 -2.26 -19.37 -4.15
N PRO A 159 -3.31 -20.05 -4.60
CA PRO A 159 -4.68 -19.81 -4.11
C PRO A 159 -4.92 -20.41 -2.71
N ASP A 160 -4.00 -21.20 -2.19
CA ASP A 160 -4.10 -21.94 -0.92
C ASP A 160 -3.25 -21.35 0.22
N ILE A 161 -2.82 -20.08 0.09
CA ILE A 161 -2.07 -19.39 1.15
C ILE A 161 -2.95 -19.19 2.39
N ASP A 162 -2.46 -19.62 3.56
CA ASP A 162 -3.15 -19.49 4.85
C ASP A 162 -2.59 -18.29 5.65
N ASP A 163 -3.27 -17.93 6.75
CA ASP A 163 -2.91 -16.79 7.61
C ASP A 163 -1.53 -16.93 8.27
N GLU A 164 -1.15 -18.19 8.56
CA GLU A 164 0.13 -18.51 9.18
C GLU A 164 1.28 -18.60 8.16
N ASP A 165 0.98 -18.54 6.86
CA ASP A 165 2.00 -18.64 5.80
C ASP A 165 2.82 -17.35 5.68
N LEU A 166 4.14 -17.50 5.50
CA LEU A 166 5.06 -16.38 5.29
C LEU A 166 4.74 -15.58 4.03
N GLU A 167 4.23 -16.25 3.03
CA GLU A 167 3.80 -15.68 1.76
C GLU A 167 2.77 -14.57 1.98
N ARG A 168 1.81 -14.77 2.89
CA ARG A 168 0.81 -13.75 3.22
C ARG A 168 1.45 -12.48 3.76
N LEU A 169 2.35 -12.63 4.72
CA LEU A 169 3.07 -11.48 5.30
C LEU A 169 3.84 -10.70 4.23
N VAL A 170 4.54 -11.40 3.32
CA VAL A 170 5.29 -10.77 2.22
C VAL A 170 4.34 -10.04 1.27
N ILE A 171 3.19 -10.63 0.96
CA ILE A 171 2.14 -10.00 0.15
C ILE A 171 1.67 -8.70 0.82
N GLU A 172 1.29 -8.74 2.09
CA GLU A 172 0.80 -7.57 2.83
C GLU A 172 1.85 -6.45 2.92
N GLN A 173 3.12 -6.81 3.11
CA GLN A 173 4.21 -5.85 3.12
C GLN A 173 4.41 -5.19 1.74
N ILE A 174 4.26 -5.93 0.65
CA ILE A 174 4.36 -5.39 -0.72
C ILE A 174 3.14 -4.52 -1.06
N GLU A 175 1.94 -4.97 -0.73
CA GLU A 175 0.70 -4.24 -1.04
C GLU A 175 0.59 -2.91 -0.28
N PHE A 176 1.11 -2.86 0.93
CA PHE A 176 0.98 -1.69 1.80
C PHE A 176 2.18 -0.73 1.72
N CYS A 177 2.96 -0.72 0.65
CA CYS A 177 4.09 0.19 0.53
C CYS A 177 3.97 1.15 -0.67
N ASN A 178 4.74 2.24 -0.60
CA ASN A 178 4.90 3.19 -1.69
C ASN A 178 6.13 2.85 -2.56
N VAL A 179 7.14 2.23 -1.93
CA VAL A 179 8.40 1.86 -2.59
C VAL A 179 8.79 0.46 -2.19
N VAL A 180 9.10 -0.38 -3.16
CA VAL A 180 9.78 -1.67 -2.96
C VAL A 180 11.25 -1.52 -3.30
N LEU A 181 12.13 -1.81 -2.34
CA LEU A 181 13.55 -1.96 -2.59
C LEU A 181 13.85 -3.43 -2.86
N LEU A 182 14.12 -3.79 -4.11
CA LEU A 182 14.65 -5.10 -4.45
C LEU A 182 16.14 -5.14 -4.14
N ASN A 183 16.44 -5.59 -2.93
CA ASN A 183 17.82 -5.69 -2.43
C ASN A 183 18.45 -7.01 -2.91
N LYS A 184 19.79 -7.05 -3.01
CA LYS A 184 20.58 -8.14 -3.59
C LYS A 184 20.24 -8.42 -5.05
N ALA A 185 19.87 -7.37 -5.78
CA ALA A 185 19.41 -7.49 -7.17
C ALA A 185 20.51 -8.04 -8.09
N SER A 186 21.79 -7.70 -7.85
CA SER A 186 22.92 -8.21 -8.63
C SER A 186 23.21 -9.70 -8.44
N GLU A 187 22.65 -10.32 -7.38
CA GLU A 187 22.84 -11.76 -7.09
C GLU A 187 21.81 -12.63 -7.83
N VAL A 188 20.81 -12.03 -8.48
CA VAL A 188 19.72 -12.70 -9.21
C VAL A 188 19.91 -12.51 -10.72
N LYS A 189 19.61 -13.53 -11.50
CA LYS A 189 19.67 -13.41 -12.97
C LYS A 189 18.64 -12.41 -13.48
N PRO A 190 18.97 -11.64 -14.55
CA PRO A 190 18.06 -10.61 -15.07
C PRO A 190 16.63 -11.10 -15.38
N GLU A 191 16.51 -12.31 -15.95
CA GLU A 191 15.22 -12.92 -16.30
C GLU A 191 14.38 -13.24 -15.04
N GLU A 192 15.01 -13.77 -14.01
CA GLU A 192 14.37 -14.08 -12.73
C GLU A 192 14.03 -12.80 -11.95
N LEU A 193 14.90 -11.79 -12.02
CA LEU A 193 14.64 -10.48 -11.42
C LEU A 193 13.46 -9.76 -12.11
N ALA A 194 13.36 -9.86 -13.44
CA ALA A 194 12.23 -9.34 -14.20
C ALA A 194 10.91 -9.98 -13.74
N ARG A 195 10.92 -11.31 -13.52
CA ARG A 195 9.75 -12.03 -13.00
C ARG A 195 9.34 -11.57 -11.61
N VAL A 196 10.32 -11.40 -10.68
CA VAL A 196 10.05 -10.86 -9.35
C VAL A 196 9.41 -9.48 -9.43
N LYS A 197 9.94 -8.58 -10.27
CA LYS A 197 9.36 -7.24 -10.46
C LYS A 197 7.92 -7.28 -10.95
N GLN A 198 7.64 -8.17 -11.90
CA GLN A 198 6.30 -8.31 -12.43
C GLN A 198 5.31 -8.75 -11.36
N ILE A 199 5.68 -9.72 -10.52
CA ILE A 199 4.84 -10.18 -9.42
C ILE A 199 4.63 -9.05 -8.40
N VAL A 200 5.66 -8.30 -8.08
CA VAL A 200 5.54 -7.11 -7.21
C VAL A 200 4.57 -6.10 -7.80
N ARG A 201 4.64 -5.79 -9.10
CA ARG A 201 3.68 -4.90 -9.78
C ARG A 201 2.26 -5.45 -9.81
N THR A 202 2.11 -6.77 -9.93
CA THR A 202 0.79 -7.43 -9.87
C THR A 202 0.16 -7.27 -8.48
N LEU A 203 0.96 -7.39 -7.42
CA LEU A 203 0.50 -7.20 -6.04
C LEU A 203 0.25 -5.72 -5.70
N ASN A 204 1.04 -4.82 -6.27
CA ASN A 204 0.94 -3.38 -6.04
C ASN A 204 1.29 -2.61 -7.33
N PRO A 205 0.30 -2.32 -8.20
CA PRO A 205 0.52 -1.67 -9.49
C PRO A 205 1.17 -0.28 -9.40
N GLY A 206 0.80 0.50 -8.38
CA GLY A 206 1.32 1.87 -8.18
C GLY A 206 2.67 1.95 -7.48
N VAL A 207 3.33 0.82 -7.20
CA VAL A 207 4.57 0.82 -6.43
C VAL A 207 5.78 1.25 -7.26
N GLU A 208 6.63 2.12 -6.72
CA GLU A 208 7.96 2.35 -7.29
C GLU A 208 8.90 1.21 -6.89
N ILE A 209 9.50 0.55 -7.87
CA ILE A 209 10.46 -0.52 -7.65
C ILE A 209 11.87 0.02 -7.89
N LEU A 210 12.72 -0.07 -6.85
CA LEU A 210 14.12 0.34 -6.91
C LEU A 210 15.01 -0.88 -6.68
N GLU A 211 15.88 -1.18 -7.63
CA GLU A 211 16.89 -2.22 -7.49
C GLU A 211 18.09 -1.66 -6.72
N CYS A 212 18.61 -2.45 -5.78
CA CYS A 212 19.80 -2.09 -5.03
C CYS A 212 20.55 -3.31 -4.54
N ASP A 213 21.78 -3.07 -4.11
CA ASP A 213 22.58 -4.01 -3.34
C ASP A 213 23.03 -3.33 -2.06
N TYR A 214 22.99 -4.07 -0.95
CA TYR A 214 23.33 -3.54 0.38
C TYR A 214 22.55 -2.26 0.76
N GLY A 215 21.31 -2.11 0.28
CA GLY A 215 20.49 -0.94 0.55
C GLY A 215 21.04 0.37 -0.06
N ASP A 216 21.87 0.29 -1.09
CA ASP A 216 22.48 1.46 -1.74
C ASP A 216 21.50 2.07 -2.74
N VAL A 217 20.77 3.06 -2.29
CA VAL A 217 19.73 3.78 -3.04
C VAL A 217 19.83 5.28 -2.79
N ASP A 218 19.42 6.07 -3.77
CA ASP A 218 19.36 7.52 -3.58
C ASP A 218 18.33 7.89 -2.51
N LEU A 219 18.80 8.57 -1.46
CA LEU A 219 17.98 8.97 -0.32
C LEU A 219 16.79 9.85 -0.72
N ASP A 220 16.89 10.66 -1.77
CA ASP A 220 15.80 11.53 -2.25
C ASP A 220 14.59 10.74 -2.78
N LYS A 221 14.77 9.47 -3.08
CA LYS A 221 13.67 8.58 -3.46
C LYS A 221 12.89 8.00 -2.29
N LEU A 222 13.43 8.14 -1.08
CA LEU A 222 12.87 7.53 0.14
C LEU A 222 12.37 8.57 1.14
N VAL A 223 12.96 9.77 1.18
CA VAL A 223 12.65 10.79 2.20
C VAL A 223 12.10 12.07 1.56
N ASN A 224 11.18 12.73 2.28
CA ASN A 224 10.49 13.94 1.84
C ASN A 224 9.77 13.74 0.49
N THR A 225 9.22 12.55 0.28
CA THR A 225 8.59 12.16 -0.97
C THR A 225 7.13 12.60 -1.05
N GLY A 226 6.46 12.73 0.08
CA GLY A 226 5.03 13.04 0.16
C GLY A 226 4.14 11.95 -0.44
N ARG A 227 4.64 10.72 -0.60
CA ARG A 227 3.95 9.65 -1.33
C ARG A 227 2.86 8.98 -0.53
N PHE A 228 2.94 9.02 0.80
CA PHE A 228 1.97 8.30 1.62
C PHE A 228 0.65 9.06 1.69
N ASP A 229 -0.41 8.38 1.27
CA ASP A 229 -1.79 8.79 1.41
C ASP A 229 -2.56 7.63 2.06
N PHE A 230 -3.01 7.83 3.29
CA PHE A 230 -3.66 6.77 4.05
C PHE A 230 -4.97 6.31 3.41
N GLU A 231 -5.77 7.23 2.87
CA GLU A 231 -7.04 6.89 2.22
C GLU A 231 -6.79 6.07 0.97
N LYS A 232 -5.78 6.43 0.19
CA LYS A 232 -5.36 5.65 -0.98
C LYS A 232 -4.88 4.25 -0.62
N VAL A 233 -4.12 4.09 0.44
CA VAL A 233 -3.56 2.79 0.83
C VAL A 233 -4.55 1.95 1.64
N ALA A 234 -5.34 2.58 2.53
CA ALA A 234 -6.30 1.88 3.38
C ALA A 234 -7.57 1.46 2.65
N THR A 235 -7.95 2.18 1.59
CA THR A 235 -9.10 1.82 0.76
C THR A 235 -8.61 1.19 -0.52
N SER A 236 -9.24 0.09 -0.94
CA SER A 236 -9.01 -0.51 -2.26
C SER A 236 -9.31 0.46 -3.43
N ALA A 237 -9.89 1.61 -3.15
CA ALA A 237 -10.20 2.64 -4.13
C ALA A 237 -8.95 3.15 -4.88
N ALA A 238 -7.82 3.27 -4.22
CA ALA A 238 -6.59 3.68 -4.90
C ALA A 238 -6.03 2.60 -5.83
N TRP A 239 -6.06 1.36 -5.38
CA TRP A 239 -5.66 0.21 -6.16
C TRP A 239 -6.55 0.02 -7.39
N ILE A 240 -7.86 0.30 -7.23
CA ILE A 240 -8.85 0.34 -8.30
C ILE A 240 -8.60 1.54 -9.24
N SER A 241 -8.37 2.73 -8.70
CA SER A 241 -8.13 3.95 -9.47
C SER A 241 -6.84 3.86 -10.32
N GLU A 242 -5.79 3.19 -9.84
CA GLU A 242 -4.56 2.96 -10.59
C GLU A 242 -4.79 2.00 -11.77
N ILE A 243 -5.58 0.95 -11.57
CA ILE A 243 -5.92 0.01 -12.66
C ILE A 243 -6.86 0.66 -13.69
N GLU A 244 -7.78 1.52 -13.27
CA GLU A 244 -8.70 2.22 -14.17
C GLU A 244 -8.04 3.43 -14.87
N GLY A 245 -7.07 4.10 -14.24
CA GLY A 245 -6.38 5.26 -14.79
C GLY A 245 -5.49 4.97 -16.00
N HIS A 246 -5.19 3.71 -16.27
CA HIS A 246 -4.47 3.31 -17.49
C HIS A 246 -5.39 3.06 -18.70
N HIS A 247 -6.71 3.21 -18.55
CA HIS A 247 -7.68 3.01 -19.64
C HIS A 247 -8.32 4.30 -20.20
N ASP A 248 -8.10 5.46 -19.56
CA ASP A 248 -8.82 6.70 -19.93
C ASP A 248 -8.03 7.64 -20.87
N ASP A 249 -6.82 7.26 -21.31
CA ASP A 249 -6.00 8.14 -22.20
C ASP A 249 -6.18 7.86 -23.70
N ASP A 250 -7.05 6.95 -24.12
CA ASP A 250 -7.15 6.54 -25.54
C ASP A 250 -8.43 6.97 -26.28
N ASP A 251 -9.35 7.75 -25.69
CA ASP A 251 -10.63 8.15 -26.32
C ASP A 251 -10.82 9.68 -26.44
N ASP A 252 -9.79 10.44 -26.81
CA ASP A 252 -9.97 11.79 -27.36
C ASP A 252 -9.87 11.72 -28.90
N ASP A 253 -10.91 11.19 -29.53
CA ASP A 253 -11.18 11.39 -30.96
C ASP A 253 -11.64 12.84 -31.20
N ASP A 254 -10.72 13.71 -31.50
CA ASP A 254 -11.00 15.01 -32.12
C ASP A 254 -11.44 14.77 -33.57
N ASP A 255 -12.75 14.82 -33.80
CA ASP A 255 -13.36 15.05 -35.10
C ASP A 255 -12.95 16.43 -35.66
N ASP A 256 -11.90 16.49 -36.43
CA ASP A 256 -11.65 17.62 -37.35
C ASP A 256 -11.43 17.11 -38.79
N ASP A 257 -12.50 17.30 -39.58
CA ASP A 257 -12.55 17.23 -41.04
C ASP A 257 -11.45 18.09 -41.68
N HIS A 258 -10.40 17.50 -42.25
CA HIS A 258 -9.67 18.10 -43.39
C HIS A 258 -9.10 17.04 -44.33
N ASP A 259 -9.62 17.14 -45.55
CA ASP A 259 -9.14 16.54 -46.81
C ASP A 259 -7.62 16.74 -47.06
N HIS A 260 -7.05 15.73 -47.69
CA HIS A 260 -5.94 15.65 -48.63
C HIS A 260 -4.62 14.96 -48.23
N ASP A 261 -4.36 14.00 -49.13
CA ASP A 261 -3.06 13.56 -49.69
C ASP A 261 -2.30 12.39 -49.03
N GLU A 262 -2.19 11.38 -49.90
CA GLU A 262 -1.42 10.15 -49.80
C GLU A 262 0.05 10.43 -49.39
N HIS A 263 0.45 9.93 -48.22
CA HIS A 263 1.82 9.52 -47.94
C HIS A 263 1.83 8.30 -47.01
N GLU A 264 2.41 7.19 -47.51
CA GLU A 264 2.75 6.00 -46.76
C GLU A 264 3.68 6.38 -45.60
N HIS A 265 3.18 6.32 -44.37
CA HIS A 265 4.00 6.32 -43.16
C HIS A 265 3.80 5.01 -42.41
N HIS A 266 4.89 4.27 -42.29
CA HIS A 266 5.02 3.12 -41.41
C HIS A 266 4.77 3.57 -39.97
N HIS A 267 3.64 3.20 -39.41
CA HIS A 267 3.37 3.34 -37.99
C HIS A 267 4.19 2.27 -37.23
N HIS A 268 5.20 2.72 -36.52
CA HIS A 268 5.78 1.97 -35.43
C HIS A 268 4.77 2.00 -34.28
N HIS A 269 4.13 0.90 -34.03
CA HIS A 269 3.38 0.67 -32.81
C HIS A 269 4.37 0.74 -31.63
N HIS A 270 4.22 1.74 -30.78
CA HIS A 270 4.78 1.72 -29.45
C HIS A 270 3.92 0.77 -28.62
N ASP A 271 4.48 -0.38 -28.28
CA ASP A 271 3.88 -1.35 -27.38
C ASP A 271 3.69 -0.68 -26.00
N HIS A 272 2.45 -0.55 -25.58
CA HIS A 272 2.07 -0.05 -24.28
C HIS A 272 2.43 -1.09 -23.20
N GLU A 273 2.93 -0.61 -22.06
CA GLU A 273 3.38 -1.42 -20.90
C GLU A 273 2.33 -2.38 -20.30
N GLY A 274 1.11 -2.43 -20.81
CA GLY A 274 0.09 -3.43 -20.48
C GLY A 274 0.36 -4.85 -20.99
N GLY A 275 1.22 -5.00 -22.01
CA GLY A 275 1.51 -6.29 -22.64
C GLY A 275 2.39 -7.24 -21.80
N GLU A 276 3.19 -6.72 -20.86
CA GLU A 276 4.08 -7.56 -20.04
C GLU A 276 3.33 -8.39 -18.98
N VAL A 277 2.15 -7.95 -18.53
CA VAL A 277 1.33 -8.68 -17.55
C VAL A 277 0.66 -9.91 -18.19
N GLU A 278 0.36 -9.86 -19.48
CA GLU A 278 -0.26 -10.96 -20.21
C GLU A 278 0.72 -12.12 -20.51
N GLU A 279 2.03 -11.87 -20.52
CA GLU A 279 3.04 -12.89 -20.88
C GLU A 279 3.09 -14.08 -19.88
N TYR A 280 2.59 -13.88 -18.63
CA TYR A 280 2.55 -14.93 -17.59
C TYR A 280 1.12 -15.37 -17.21
N ASN A 281 0.12 -15.04 -18.02
CA ASN A 281 -1.29 -15.37 -17.78
C ASN A 281 -1.85 -14.84 -16.45
N ILE A 282 -1.27 -13.79 -15.87
CA ILE A 282 -1.83 -13.10 -14.70
C ILE A 282 -2.69 -11.96 -15.22
N GLY A 283 -3.95 -11.99 -14.86
CA GLY A 283 -4.91 -10.96 -15.26
C GLY A 283 -5.53 -10.25 -14.07
N THR A 284 -6.09 -9.08 -14.36
CA THR A 284 -6.91 -8.32 -13.43
C THR A 284 -8.32 -8.18 -13.99
N TYR A 285 -9.29 -8.06 -13.08
CA TYR A 285 -10.68 -7.79 -13.43
C TYR A 285 -11.31 -6.91 -12.35
N VAL A 286 -11.94 -5.81 -12.75
CA VAL A 286 -12.68 -4.92 -11.84
C VAL A 286 -14.16 -5.18 -12.00
N TYR A 287 -14.81 -5.65 -10.95
CA TYR A 287 -16.26 -5.72 -10.88
C TYR A 287 -16.78 -4.42 -10.28
N ASN A 288 -17.48 -3.62 -11.08
CA ASN A 288 -17.99 -2.32 -10.68
C ASN A 288 -19.46 -2.17 -11.05
N VAL A 289 -20.34 -2.21 -10.05
CA VAL A 289 -21.80 -2.05 -10.23
C VAL A 289 -22.39 -1.29 -9.05
N ARG A 290 -23.58 -0.68 -9.25
CA ARG A 290 -24.24 0.13 -8.21
C ARG A 290 -25.23 -0.63 -7.32
N PRO A 291 -26.03 -1.61 -7.80
CA PRO A 291 -27.03 -2.27 -6.97
C PRO A 291 -26.44 -2.96 -5.74
N ALA A 292 -27.19 -2.95 -4.63
CA ALA A 292 -26.82 -3.65 -3.41
C ALA A 292 -26.78 -5.17 -3.60
N MET A 293 -25.91 -5.84 -2.86
CA MET A 293 -25.89 -7.30 -2.78
C MET A 293 -26.78 -7.82 -1.65
N ASP A 294 -27.28 -9.05 -1.80
CA ASP A 294 -27.83 -9.83 -0.70
C ASP A 294 -26.67 -10.52 0.04
N LEU A 295 -26.55 -10.27 1.35
CA LEU A 295 -25.46 -10.80 2.16
C LEU A 295 -25.40 -12.33 2.16
N ASN A 296 -26.55 -13.02 2.17
CA ASN A 296 -26.58 -14.49 2.18
C ASN A 296 -26.16 -15.07 0.82
N LYS A 297 -26.59 -14.42 -0.29
CA LYS A 297 -26.14 -14.81 -1.64
C LYS A 297 -24.63 -14.61 -1.79
N PHE A 298 -24.11 -13.49 -1.28
CA PHE A 298 -22.68 -13.20 -1.29
C PHE A 298 -21.88 -14.20 -0.47
N ASP A 299 -22.28 -14.49 0.77
CA ASP A 299 -21.66 -15.49 1.63
C ASP A 299 -21.63 -16.88 0.96
N TYR A 300 -22.77 -17.28 0.36
CA TYR A 300 -22.85 -18.54 -0.38
C TYR A 300 -21.89 -18.56 -1.59
N ALA A 301 -21.83 -17.47 -2.36
CA ALA A 301 -20.95 -17.36 -3.53
C ALA A 301 -19.48 -17.44 -3.11
N VAL A 302 -19.11 -16.71 -2.07
CA VAL A 302 -17.75 -16.71 -1.51
C VAL A 302 -17.34 -18.09 -0.97
N ALA A 303 -18.27 -18.83 -0.36
CA ALA A 303 -18.00 -20.15 0.22
C ALA A 303 -18.05 -21.29 -0.82
N ARG A 304 -18.82 -21.17 -1.90
CA ARG A 304 -19.15 -22.32 -2.75
C ARG A 304 -18.94 -22.12 -4.25
N LEU A 305 -18.99 -20.89 -4.75
CA LEU A 305 -18.95 -20.60 -6.18
C LEU A 305 -17.67 -19.85 -6.58
N TRP A 306 -16.83 -19.50 -5.62
CA TRP A 306 -15.65 -18.67 -5.83
C TRP A 306 -14.62 -19.37 -6.71
N PRO A 307 -14.16 -18.74 -7.81
CA PRO A 307 -13.17 -19.33 -8.69
C PRO A 307 -11.83 -19.58 -7.97
N ASN A 308 -11.28 -20.79 -8.15
CA ASN A 308 -10.06 -21.21 -7.45
C ASN A 308 -8.78 -20.57 -7.99
N ASN A 309 -8.84 -19.92 -9.14
CA ASN A 309 -7.72 -19.24 -9.78
C ASN A 309 -7.62 -17.76 -9.39
N ILE A 310 -8.48 -17.27 -8.50
CA ILE A 310 -8.35 -15.95 -7.89
C ILE A 310 -7.31 -16.05 -6.77
N ILE A 311 -6.22 -15.30 -6.93
CA ILE A 311 -5.13 -15.20 -5.96
C ILE A 311 -5.46 -14.13 -4.94
N ARG A 312 -5.97 -13.00 -5.40
CA ARG A 312 -6.31 -11.84 -4.59
C ARG A 312 -7.63 -11.23 -5.06
N ALA A 313 -8.45 -10.83 -4.10
CA ALA A 313 -9.58 -9.95 -4.37
C ALA A 313 -9.67 -8.91 -3.26
N LYS A 314 -9.95 -7.67 -3.63
CA LYS A 314 -10.10 -6.58 -2.66
C LYS A 314 -11.05 -5.52 -3.19
N GLY A 315 -11.92 -5.00 -2.32
CA GLY A 315 -12.82 -3.94 -2.77
C GLY A 315 -13.91 -3.58 -1.79
N LEU A 316 -14.59 -2.50 -2.13
CA LEU A 316 -15.70 -1.98 -1.36
C LEU A 316 -17.00 -2.63 -1.82
N CYS A 317 -17.86 -2.95 -0.86
CA CYS A 317 -19.18 -3.48 -1.12
C CYS A 317 -20.20 -3.01 -0.07
N TYR A 318 -21.48 -3.20 -0.37
CA TYR A 318 -22.56 -2.94 0.57
C TYR A 318 -23.74 -3.89 0.32
N PHE A 319 -24.59 -4.04 1.33
CA PHE A 319 -25.65 -5.04 1.35
C PHE A 319 -27.00 -4.43 1.64
N THR A 320 -28.07 -5.10 1.19
CA THR A 320 -29.46 -4.69 1.45
C THR A 320 -29.84 -4.68 2.93
N THR A 321 -29.14 -5.45 3.76
CA THR A 321 -29.34 -5.51 5.21
C THR A 321 -28.95 -4.22 5.93
N ASP A 322 -27.98 -3.46 5.38
CA ASP A 322 -27.55 -2.17 5.93
C ASP A 322 -26.92 -1.33 4.81
N ILE A 323 -27.77 -0.60 4.09
CA ILE A 323 -27.36 0.16 2.90
C ILE A 323 -26.47 1.36 3.21
N ASP A 324 -26.40 1.79 4.46
CA ASP A 324 -25.60 2.94 4.87
C ASP A 324 -24.17 2.57 5.22
N LYS A 325 -23.90 1.29 5.46
CA LYS A 325 -22.56 0.79 5.76
C LYS A 325 -21.78 0.42 4.51
N CYS A 326 -20.52 0.83 4.51
CA CYS A 326 -19.49 0.39 3.58
C CYS A 326 -18.72 -0.78 4.20
N TYR A 327 -18.56 -1.85 3.45
CA TYR A 327 -17.74 -2.99 3.84
C TYR A 327 -16.54 -3.12 2.92
N LEU A 328 -15.40 -3.49 3.48
CA LEU A 328 -14.23 -3.90 2.75
C LEU A 328 -14.17 -5.43 2.70
N PHE A 329 -14.25 -5.97 1.50
CA PHE A 329 -13.99 -7.37 1.24
C PHE A 329 -12.54 -7.56 0.83
N GLU A 330 -11.87 -8.54 1.42
CA GLU A 330 -10.48 -8.90 1.10
C GLU A 330 -10.36 -10.41 1.00
N GLN A 331 -9.62 -10.87 -0.02
CA GLN A 331 -9.16 -12.25 -0.14
C GLN A 331 -7.65 -12.27 -0.31
N ALA A 332 -6.97 -13.10 0.46
CA ALA A 332 -5.59 -13.46 0.26
C ALA A 332 -5.48 -15.00 0.36
N GLY A 333 -5.13 -15.65 -0.74
CA GLY A 333 -5.17 -17.12 -0.79
C GLY A 333 -6.54 -17.70 -0.47
N VAL A 334 -6.61 -18.62 0.50
CA VAL A 334 -7.88 -19.24 0.92
C VAL A 334 -8.73 -18.35 1.81
N GLN A 335 -8.09 -17.41 2.49
CA GLN A 335 -8.79 -16.57 3.46
C GLN A 335 -9.56 -15.46 2.78
N LYS A 336 -10.78 -15.29 3.25
CA LYS A 336 -11.69 -14.24 2.82
C LYS A 336 -12.27 -13.55 4.03
N THR A 337 -12.15 -12.24 4.08
CA THR A 337 -12.62 -11.42 5.20
C THR A 337 -13.57 -10.34 4.70
N LEU A 338 -14.56 -10.04 5.51
CA LEU A 338 -15.49 -8.94 5.30
C LEU A 338 -15.51 -8.11 6.58
N ARG A 339 -15.10 -6.85 6.49
CA ARG A 339 -15.07 -5.94 7.65
C ARG A 339 -15.77 -4.63 7.35
N GLU A 340 -16.39 -4.03 8.36
CA GLU A 340 -16.99 -2.70 8.23
C GLU A 340 -15.86 -1.67 8.02
N ALA A 341 -15.98 -0.89 6.93
CA ALA A 341 -15.01 0.14 6.54
C ALA A 341 -15.51 1.56 6.87
N GLY A 342 -16.76 1.70 7.31
CA GLY A 342 -17.37 2.98 7.67
C GLY A 342 -18.77 3.15 7.07
N LEU A 343 -19.16 4.40 6.87
CA LEU A 343 -20.44 4.77 6.26
C LEU A 343 -20.20 5.41 4.90
N TRP A 344 -21.10 5.14 3.96
CA TRP A 344 -21.13 5.85 2.70
C TRP A 344 -21.46 7.34 2.90
N TYR A 345 -20.92 8.21 2.08
CA TYR A 345 -21.24 9.64 2.12
C TYR A 345 -22.74 9.90 1.89
N ALA A 346 -23.38 9.06 1.09
CA ALA A 346 -24.84 9.11 0.87
C ALA A 346 -25.69 8.86 2.13
N ALA A 347 -25.10 8.35 3.22
CA ALA A 347 -25.74 8.22 4.53
C ALA A 347 -25.63 9.49 5.39
N MET A 348 -24.86 10.49 4.95
CA MET A 348 -24.66 11.75 5.68
C MET A 348 -25.91 12.65 5.64
N PRO A 349 -26.07 13.57 6.61
CA PRO A 349 -27.03 14.66 6.55
C PRO A 349 -26.81 15.52 5.29
N LYS A 350 -27.91 15.87 4.60
CA LYS A 350 -27.89 16.53 3.28
C LYS A 350 -27.12 17.85 3.23
N ASP A 351 -27.12 18.61 4.32
CA ASP A 351 -26.39 19.86 4.46
C ASP A 351 -24.89 19.66 4.43
N ARG A 352 -24.36 18.67 5.16
CA ARG A 352 -22.94 18.31 5.15
C ARG A 352 -22.52 17.68 3.83
N LEU A 353 -23.37 16.82 3.27
CA LEU A 353 -23.11 16.19 1.98
C LEU A 353 -22.95 17.22 0.86
N ALA A 354 -23.80 18.27 0.84
CA ALA A 354 -23.70 19.32 -0.15
C ALA A 354 -22.38 20.11 -0.06
N GLU A 355 -21.87 20.34 1.15
CA GLU A 355 -20.57 20.99 1.34
C GLU A 355 -19.42 20.11 0.87
N MET A 356 -19.47 18.80 1.14
CA MET A 356 -18.43 17.86 0.71
C MET A 356 -18.39 17.67 -0.80
N LEU A 357 -19.56 17.55 -1.46
CA LEU A 357 -19.65 17.46 -2.92
C LEU A 357 -19.08 18.71 -3.63
N LEU A 358 -19.09 19.89 -2.98
CA LEU A 358 -18.49 21.11 -3.52
C LEU A 358 -16.96 21.14 -3.34
N GLN A 359 -16.42 20.41 -2.37
CA GLN A 359 -15.01 20.44 -2.01
C GLN A 359 -14.21 19.27 -2.62
N ASP A 360 -14.88 18.15 -2.91
CA ASP A 360 -14.27 16.93 -3.42
C ASP A 360 -14.73 16.63 -4.84
N ALA A 361 -13.84 16.90 -5.80
CA ALA A 361 -14.10 16.67 -7.23
C ALA A 361 -14.19 15.17 -7.58
N ALA A 362 -13.48 14.30 -6.85
CA ALA A 362 -13.55 12.86 -7.07
C ALA A 362 -14.89 12.29 -6.59
N LEU A 363 -15.34 12.69 -5.42
CA LEU A 363 -16.67 12.33 -4.91
C LEU A 363 -17.78 12.84 -5.82
N GLN A 364 -17.63 14.04 -6.40
CA GLN A 364 -18.60 14.61 -7.33
C GLN A 364 -18.67 13.82 -8.63
N ARG A 365 -17.52 13.41 -9.18
CA ARG A 365 -17.42 12.62 -10.41
C ARG A 365 -18.08 11.25 -10.26
N ASP A 366 -17.86 10.58 -9.14
CA ASP A 366 -18.34 9.23 -8.88
C ASP A 366 -19.76 9.18 -8.31
N TRP A 367 -20.41 10.33 -8.13
CA TRP A 367 -21.73 10.43 -7.54
C TRP A 367 -22.85 10.00 -8.48
N ASP A 368 -23.58 8.95 -8.10
CA ASP A 368 -24.78 8.48 -8.81
C ASP A 368 -26.07 9.11 -8.23
N PRO A 369 -27.00 9.62 -9.07
CA PRO A 369 -28.25 10.23 -8.57
C PRO A 369 -29.15 9.29 -7.77
N ALA A 370 -29.12 7.98 -8.04
CA ALA A 370 -29.96 6.97 -7.37
C ALA A 370 -29.25 6.33 -6.18
N TYR A 371 -27.95 6.11 -6.27
CA TYR A 371 -27.17 5.34 -5.30
C TYR A 371 -26.25 6.21 -4.43
N GLY A 372 -25.99 7.46 -4.83
CA GLY A 372 -24.94 8.29 -4.24
C GLY A 372 -23.55 7.74 -4.59
N ASP A 373 -22.67 7.64 -3.59
CA ASP A 373 -21.34 7.01 -3.68
C ASP A 373 -21.38 5.49 -3.46
N ARG A 374 -22.54 4.89 -3.17
CA ARG A 374 -22.68 3.45 -2.93
C ARG A 374 -22.36 2.65 -4.19
N MET A 375 -21.50 1.64 -4.04
CA MET A 375 -21.10 0.76 -5.15
C MET A 375 -20.61 -0.60 -4.66
N GLN A 376 -20.61 -1.56 -5.56
CA GLN A 376 -19.84 -2.79 -5.47
C GLN A 376 -18.60 -2.58 -6.36
N LYS A 377 -17.44 -2.37 -5.79
CA LYS A 377 -16.23 -2.14 -6.56
C LYS A 377 -15.14 -3.06 -6.00
N ILE A 378 -14.96 -4.22 -6.64
CA ILE A 378 -14.04 -5.27 -6.18
C ILE A 378 -13.10 -5.62 -7.33
N VAL A 379 -11.81 -5.55 -7.06
CA VAL A 379 -10.74 -5.95 -7.98
C VAL A 379 -10.36 -7.39 -7.71
N PHE A 380 -10.20 -8.15 -8.77
CA PHE A 380 -9.77 -9.53 -8.77
C PHE A 380 -8.43 -9.65 -9.48
N ILE A 381 -7.49 -10.37 -8.88
CA ILE A 381 -6.23 -10.75 -9.50
C ILE A 381 -6.13 -12.27 -9.48
N GLY A 382 -5.69 -12.87 -10.57
CA GLY A 382 -5.50 -14.30 -10.64
C GLY A 382 -4.86 -14.77 -11.94
N GLN A 383 -4.56 -16.05 -11.99
CA GLN A 383 -4.02 -16.70 -13.20
C GLN A 383 -5.15 -17.16 -14.09
N ASN A 384 -5.06 -16.85 -15.40
CA ASN A 384 -6.08 -17.25 -16.37
C ASN A 384 -7.50 -16.88 -15.89
N LEU A 385 -7.71 -15.64 -15.45
CA LEU A 385 -9.00 -15.19 -14.95
C LEU A 385 -10.09 -15.35 -16.02
N ASP A 386 -11.15 -16.06 -15.66
CA ASP A 386 -12.40 -16.06 -16.41
C ASP A 386 -13.27 -14.89 -15.94
N LYS A 387 -13.13 -13.73 -16.63
CA LYS A 387 -13.85 -12.49 -16.29
C LYS A 387 -15.36 -12.67 -16.36
N ASP A 388 -15.86 -13.47 -17.31
CA ASP A 388 -17.29 -13.73 -17.46
C ASP A 388 -17.83 -14.59 -16.31
N LEU A 389 -17.08 -15.60 -15.89
CA LEU A 389 -17.42 -16.42 -14.73
C LEU A 389 -17.46 -15.58 -13.45
N ILE A 390 -16.42 -14.74 -13.22
CA ILE A 390 -16.38 -13.84 -12.04
C ILE A 390 -17.60 -12.91 -12.07
N LYS A 391 -17.86 -12.29 -13.22
CA LYS A 391 -19.03 -11.42 -13.39
C LYS A 391 -20.33 -12.14 -13.07
N GLN A 392 -20.52 -13.35 -13.61
CA GLN A 392 -21.71 -14.17 -13.37
C GLN A 392 -21.89 -14.51 -11.88
N VAL A 393 -20.80 -14.90 -11.20
CA VAL A 393 -20.82 -15.19 -9.75
C VAL A 393 -21.22 -13.95 -8.97
N MET A 394 -20.60 -12.80 -9.26
CA MET A 394 -20.88 -11.56 -8.58
C MET A 394 -22.29 -11.02 -8.87
N ASP A 395 -22.75 -11.08 -10.12
CA ASP A 395 -24.14 -10.69 -10.52
C ASP A 395 -25.18 -11.53 -9.78
N SER A 396 -24.89 -12.80 -9.53
CA SER A 396 -25.80 -13.68 -8.77
C SER A 396 -25.98 -13.25 -7.31
N CYS A 397 -25.07 -12.44 -6.78
CA CYS A 397 -25.15 -11.90 -5.42
C CYS A 397 -26.03 -10.65 -5.32
N LEU A 398 -26.35 -10.01 -6.45
CA LEU A 398 -27.16 -8.80 -6.45
C LEU A 398 -28.57 -9.08 -5.90
N ALA A 399 -29.10 -8.10 -5.19
CA ALA A 399 -30.49 -8.11 -4.76
C ALA A 399 -31.41 -7.91 -5.97
N GLU A 400 -32.60 -8.54 -5.91
CA GLU A 400 -33.63 -8.40 -6.92
C GLU A 400 -34.31 -7.04 -6.85
#